data_17314b615b7161f608566098af147109
#
_entry.id   17314b615b7161f608566098af147109
#
_cell.length_a   1.000
_cell.length_b   1.000
_cell.length_c   1.000
_cell.angle_alpha   90.00
_cell.angle_beta   90.00
_cell.angle_gamma   90.00
#
_symmetry.space_group_name_H-M   'P 1'
#
loop_
_entity.id
_entity.type
_entity.pdbx_description
1 polymer ?
#
loop_
_entity_poly.entity_id
_entity_poly.type
_entity_poly.pdbx_seq_one_letter_code
_entity_poly.pdbx_strand_id
1 'polypeptide(L)'
;YRYDDQHVILERQLAGGASFFWEWEHAGKAARCVRHWASFSQMDTRYAWGDDGHVTVHNADGSQEVYVHDQRARLVQRIDPDGATHFKSYDDQGRLTVEQDPMGAVTAYQYDDAGRLVALFPGDDEPTAYEHDNGFVRVVRRGEAVWKYERNDQGDVIRKTDPDGNSTDYSYNKQGQLTGVWYPDSSCHRLVWNERGQLLEEQLPHGGIKRYRYDDLGRQIAREDEHGAQTVYEWDSVGRLIRLVLPGGSC
;
A
#
# COMPACT_ATOMS: atom_id res chain seq x y z
N TYR A 1 -19.48 -15.59 -3.52
CA TYR A 1 -19.25 -14.99 -4.84
C TYR A 1 -20.22 -15.58 -5.83
N ARG A 2 -20.77 -14.77 -6.73
CA ARG A 2 -21.57 -15.18 -7.89
C ARG A 2 -20.95 -14.59 -9.15
N TYR A 3 -20.91 -15.37 -10.22
CA TYR A 3 -20.32 -15.04 -11.51
C TYR A 3 -21.35 -15.26 -12.63
N ASP A 4 -21.16 -14.62 -13.77
CA ASP A 4 -21.91 -14.91 -14.99
C ASP A 4 -21.29 -16.07 -15.78
N ASP A 5 -21.88 -16.41 -16.94
CA ASP A 5 -21.42 -17.47 -17.84
C ASP A 5 -20.06 -17.16 -18.51
N GLN A 6 -19.58 -15.91 -18.45
CA GLN A 6 -18.27 -15.47 -18.94
C GLN A 6 -17.23 -15.31 -17.82
N HIS A 7 -17.55 -15.82 -16.61
CA HIS A 7 -16.69 -15.79 -15.41
C HIS A 7 -16.37 -14.39 -14.88
N VAL A 8 -17.17 -13.36 -15.18
CA VAL A 8 -17.06 -12.07 -14.53
C VAL A 8 -17.90 -12.03 -13.26
N ILE A 9 -17.41 -11.33 -12.23
CA ILE A 9 -18.07 -11.28 -10.92
C ILE A 9 -19.36 -10.45 -10.99
N LEU A 10 -20.46 -11.00 -10.46
CA LEU A 10 -21.73 -10.29 -10.33
C LEU A 10 -22.03 -9.88 -8.90
N GLU A 11 -21.56 -10.65 -7.92
CA GLU A 11 -21.84 -10.41 -6.51
C GLU A 11 -20.75 -10.98 -5.61
N ARG A 12 -20.42 -10.24 -4.55
CA ARG A 12 -19.61 -10.68 -3.42
C ARG A 12 -20.37 -10.39 -2.12
N GLN A 13 -20.75 -11.43 -1.40
CA GLN A 13 -21.34 -11.31 -0.05
C GLN A 13 -20.26 -11.49 1.02
N LEU A 14 -20.21 -10.60 2.00
CA LEU A 14 -19.33 -10.70 3.16
C LEU A 14 -20.01 -11.45 4.31
N ALA A 15 -19.23 -12.04 5.19
CA ALA A 15 -19.72 -12.77 6.38
C ALA A 15 -20.59 -11.90 7.31
N GLY A 16 -20.49 -10.57 7.26
CA GLY A 16 -21.30 -9.60 7.98
C GLY A 16 -22.65 -9.24 7.33
N GLY A 17 -23.00 -9.89 6.19
CA GLY A 17 -24.25 -9.67 5.46
C GLY A 17 -24.22 -8.57 4.40
N ALA A 18 -23.16 -7.74 4.35
CA ALA A 18 -22.99 -6.75 3.29
C ALA A 18 -22.70 -7.45 1.94
N SER A 19 -23.35 -7.00 0.89
CA SER A 19 -23.13 -7.49 -0.48
C SER A 19 -22.68 -6.34 -1.38
N PHE A 20 -21.79 -6.69 -2.31
CA PHE A 20 -21.31 -5.82 -3.39
C PHE A 20 -21.73 -6.43 -4.71
N PHE A 21 -22.15 -5.60 -5.66
CA PHE A 21 -22.72 -6.00 -6.94
C PHE A 21 -22.02 -5.30 -8.07
N TRP A 22 -21.93 -5.97 -9.23
CA TRP A 22 -21.37 -5.45 -10.48
C TRP A 22 -22.30 -5.75 -11.64
N GLU A 23 -22.43 -4.79 -12.54
CA GLU A 23 -23.11 -4.90 -13.82
C GLU A 23 -22.09 -4.68 -14.93
N TRP A 24 -22.14 -5.51 -15.96
CA TRP A 24 -21.16 -5.56 -17.02
C TRP A 24 -21.82 -5.42 -18.39
N GLU A 25 -21.16 -4.67 -19.27
CA GLU A 25 -21.42 -4.70 -20.70
C GLU A 25 -20.38 -5.58 -21.38
N HIS A 26 -20.85 -6.56 -22.15
CA HIS A 26 -20.00 -7.48 -22.86
C HIS A 26 -19.79 -7.04 -24.30
N ALA A 27 -18.53 -6.84 -24.72
CA ALA A 27 -18.13 -6.49 -26.09
C ALA A 27 -17.20 -7.62 -26.61
N GLY A 28 -17.77 -8.68 -27.15
CA GLY A 28 -17.04 -9.87 -27.58
C GLY A 28 -16.39 -10.60 -26.41
N LYS A 29 -15.04 -10.69 -26.39
CA LYS A 29 -14.28 -11.31 -25.29
C LYS A 29 -13.95 -10.33 -24.14
N ALA A 30 -14.27 -9.05 -24.30
CA ALA A 30 -14.03 -8.04 -23.28
C ALA A 30 -15.31 -7.77 -22.49
N ALA A 31 -15.17 -7.52 -21.19
CA ALA A 31 -16.24 -7.07 -20.33
C ALA A 31 -15.85 -5.70 -19.73
N ARG A 32 -16.79 -4.73 -19.77
CA ARG A 32 -16.63 -3.42 -19.15
C ARG A 32 -17.62 -3.29 -18.01
N CYS A 33 -17.15 -2.96 -16.83
CA CYS A 33 -18.03 -2.68 -15.71
C CYS A 33 -18.79 -1.36 -16.00
N VAL A 34 -20.11 -1.40 -15.93
CA VAL A 34 -20.97 -0.21 -16.14
C VAL A 34 -21.59 0.28 -14.83
N ARG A 35 -21.63 -0.57 -13.80
CA ARG A 35 -22.09 -0.19 -12.47
C ARG A 35 -21.47 -1.08 -11.40
N HIS A 36 -21.16 -0.46 -10.27
CA HIS A 36 -20.70 -1.13 -9.05
C HIS A 36 -21.42 -0.50 -7.86
N TRP A 37 -22.12 -1.32 -7.06
CA TRP A 37 -22.85 -0.82 -5.89
C TRP A 37 -22.83 -1.80 -4.72
N ALA A 38 -23.22 -1.33 -3.54
CA ALA A 38 -23.31 -2.15 -2.37
C ALA A 38 -24.76 -2.28 -1.87
N SER A 39 -25.02 -3.23 -0.98
CA SER A 39 -26.33 -3.38 -0.30
C SER A 39 -26.66 -2.22 0.65
N PHE A 40 -25.73 -1.29 0.87
CA PHE A 40 -25.90 -0.05 1.61
C PHE A 40 -25.79 1.16 0.65
N SER A 41 -26.55 2.22 0.92
CA SER A 41 -26.82 3.30 -0.03
C SER A 41 -25.65 4.25 -0.37
N GLN A 42 -24.54 4.19 0.40
CA GLN A 42 -23.40 5.11 0.19
C GLN A 42 -22.48 4.74 -0.97
N MET A 43 -22.69 3.59 -1.58
CA MET A 43 -21.83 3.09 -2.66
C MET A 43 -22.71 2.71 -3.86
N ASP A 44 -22.76 3.57 -4.86
CA ASP A 44 -23.34 3.31 -6.18
C ASP A 44 -22.53 4.13 -7.19
N THR A 45 -21.68 3.45 -7.95
CA THR A 45 -20.82 4.07 -8.96
C THR A 45 -21.20 3.55 -10.34
N ARG A 46 -21.35 4.45 -11.31
CA ARG A 46 -21.66 4.12 -12.70
C ARG A 46 -20.56 4.60 -13.62
N TYR A 47 -20.29 3.84 -14.65
CA TYR A 47 -19.21 4.09 -15.61
C TYR A 47 -19.80 4.26 -17.01
N ALA A 48 -19.58 5.40 -17.62
CA ALA A 48 -19.89 5.65 -19.00
C ALA A 48 -18.59 5.58 -19.83
N TRP A 49 -18.50 4.61 -20.71
CA TRP A 49 -17.33 4.32 -21.54
C TRP A 49 -17.51 4.97 -22.92
N GLY A 50 -16.60 5.90 -23.28
CA GLY A 50 -16.51 6.48 -24.61
C GLY A 50 -15.57 5.67 -25.52
N ASP A 51 -15.76 5.81 -26.84
CA ASP A 51 -14.94 5.12 -27.86
C ASP A 51 -13.56 5.73 -28.03
N ASP A 52 -13.34 6.92 -27.49
CA ASP A 52 -12.10 7.71 -27.58
C ASP A 52 -11.17 7.55 -26.36
N GLY A 53 -11.40 6.53 -25.52
CA GLY A 53 -10.62 6.29 -24.30
C GLY A 53 -11.11 7.05 -23.08
N HIS A 54 -12.18 7.82 -23.17
CA HIS A 54 -12.80 8.49 -22.03
C HIS A 54 -13.67 7.54 -21.21
N VAL A 55 -13.58 7.65 -19.90
CA VAL A 55 -14.47 6.99 -18.95
C VAL A 55 -14.99 8.04 -17.98
N THR A 56 -16.30 8.28 -17.98
CA THR A 56 -16.95 9.14 -16.99
C THR A 56 -17.46 8.27 -15.84
N VAL A 57 -17.05 8.60 -14.64
CA VAL A 57 -17.46 7.93 -13.40
C VAL A 57 -18.48 8.81 -12.69
N HIS A 58 -19.66 8.27 -12.42
CA HIS A 58 -20.74 8.94 -11.68
C HIS A 58 -20.84 8.31 -10.30
N ASN A 59 -20.60 9.09 -9.27
CA ASN A 59 -20.64 8.67 -7.87
C ASN A 59 -22.03 8.78 -7.25
N ALA A 60 -22.25 8.09 -6.13
CA ALA A 60 -23.55 8.08 -5.43
C ALA A 60 -24.00 9.46 -4.92
N ASP A 61 -23.06 10.37 -4.66
CA ASP A 61 -23.32 11.76 -4.23
C ASP A 61 -23.63 12.72 -5.39
N GLY A 62 -23.64 12.21 -6.62
CA GLY A 62 -23.86 12.98 -7.84
C GLY A 62 -22.62 13.64 -8.41
N SER A 63 -21.46 13.49 -7.78
CA SER A 63 -20.19 13.95 -8.33
C SER A 63 -19.75 13.12 -9.54
N GLN A 64 -18.92 13.71 -10.39
CA GLN A 64 -18.40 13.06 -11.59
C GLN A 64 -16.90 13.23 -11.69
N GLU A 65 -16.23 12.19 -12.16
CA GLU A 65 -14.81 12.19 -12.51
C GLU A 65 -14.65 11.74 -13.96
N VAL A 66 -13.65 12.25 -14.66
CA VAL A 66 -13.34 11.81 -16.02
C VAL A 66 -11.92 11.25 -16.07
N TYR A 67 -11.81 10.08 -16.67
CA TYR A 67 -10.53 9.42 -16.92
C TYR A 67 -10.32 9.29 -18.42
N VAL A 68 -9.18 9.77 -18.92
CA VAL A 68 -8.80 9.70 -20.33
C VAL A 68 -7.64 8.75 -20.50
N HIS A 69 -7.77 7.77 -21.38
CA HIS A 69 -6.76 6.77 -21.66
C HIS A 69 -6.24 6.93 -23.10
N ASP A 70 -4.95 6.64 -23.28
CA ASP A 70 -4.37 6.58 -24.62
C ASP A 70 -4.74 5.28 -25.37
N GLN A 71 -4.24 5.13 -26.58
CA GLN A 71 -4.48 3.94 -27.43
C GLN A 71 -3.92 2.62 -26.83
N ARG A 72 -3.04 2.70 -25.83
CA ARG A 72 -2.51 1.57 -25.08
C ARG A 72 -3.23 1.36 -23.73
N ALA A 73 -4.39 2.00 -23.54
CA ALA A 73 -5.20 1.97 -22.32
C ALA A 73 -4.46 2.51 -21.06
N ARG A 74 -3.47 3.40 -21.21
CA ARG A 74 -2.78 4.05 -20.11
C ARG A 74 -3.49 5.37 -19.77
N LEU A 75 -3.68 5.65 -18.47
CA LEU A 75 -4.30 6.88 -18.00
C LEU A 75 -3.40 8.09 -18.30
N VAL A 76 -3.85 8.99 -19.17
CA VAL A 76 -3.11 10.21 -19.56
C VAL A 76 -3.69 11.48 -18.95
N GLN A 77 -4.97 11.47 -18.54
CA GLN A 77 -5.61 12.58 -17.88
C GLN A 77 -6.69 12.11 -16.90
N ARG A 78 -6.79 12.77 -15.76
CA ARG A 78 -7.91 12.65 -14.82
C ARG A 78 -8.46 14.03 -14.50
N ILE A 79 -9.78 14.17 -14.50
CA ILE A 79 -10.48 15.38 -14.09
C ILE A 79 -11.31 15.02 -12.86
N ASP A 80 -11.03 15.67 -11.74
CA ASP A 80 -11.72 15.48 -10.47
C ASP A 80 -13.10 16.18 -10.48
N PRO A 81 -13.98 15.89 -9.50
CA PRO A 81 -15.34 16.47 -9.47
C PRO A 81 -15.38 18.00 -9.39
N ASP A 82 -14.35 18.63 -8.87
CA ASP A 82 -14.19 20.10 -8.79
C ASP A 82 -13.57 20.71 -10.06
N GLY A 83 -13.27 19.89 -11.08
CA GLY A 83 -12.62 20.28 -12.32
C GLY A 83 -11.09 20.30 -12.27
N ALA A 84 -10.49 19.95 -11.14
CA ALA A 84 -9.04 19.83 -11.02
C ALA A 84 -8.51 18.76 -11.97
N THR A 85 -7.47 19.09 -12.75
CA THR A 85 -6.98 18.22 -13.83
C THR A 85 -5.56 17.75 -13.59
N HIS A 86 -5.33 16.44 -13.72
CA HIS A 86 -4.04 15.79 -13.64
C HIS A 86 -3.64 15.25 -15.00
N PHE A 87 -2.35 15.31 -15.35
CA PHE A 87 -1.83 14.77 -16.60
C PHE A 87 -0.70 13.76 -16.33
N LYS A 88 -0.60 12.76 -17.21
CA LYS A 88 0.48 11.76 -17.21
C LYS A 88 0.98 11.51 -18.62
N SER A 89 2.29 11.34 -18.74
CA SER A 89 2.96 10.94 -19.99
C SER A 89 3.83 9.72 -19.76
N TYR A 90 4.01 8.94 -20.80
CA TYR A 90 4.74 7.67 -20.72
C TYR A 90 5.71 7.53 -21.89
N ASP A 91 6.77 6.77 -21.68
CA ASP A 91 7.66 6.38 -22.77
C ASP A 91 7.09 5.21 -23.60
N ASP A 92 7.83 4.81 -24.62
CA ASP A 92 7.44 3.71 -25.50
C ASP A 92 7.36 2.35 -24.80
N GLN A 93 8.02 2.19 -23.66
CA GLN A 93 8.00 0.98 -22.82
C GLN A 93 6.84 1.01 -21.79
N GLY A 94 6.08 2.11 -21.74
CA GLY A 94 4.93 2.26 -20.85
C GLY A 94 5.29 2.75 -19.43
N ARG A 95 6.51 3.24 -19.22
CA ARG A 95 6.94 3.79 -17.94
C ARG A 95 6.52 5.27 -17.85
N LEU A 96 6.04 5.70 -16.68
CA LEU A 96 5.65 7.09 -16.42
C LEU A 96 6.88 8.00 -16.52
N THR A 97 6.86 8.98 -17.41
CA THR A 97 7.97 9.94 -17.60
C THR A 97 7.66 11.33 -17.05
N VAL A 98 6.41 11.71 -17.04
CA VAL A 98 5.96 13.01 -16.52
C VAL A 98 4.60 12.85 -15.89
N GLU A 99 4.38 13.51 -14.76
CA GLU A 99 3.04 13.81 -14.24
C GLU A 99 2.94 15.29 -13.88
N GLN A 100 1.75 15.85 -14.04
CA GLN A 100 1.42 17.21 -13.66
C GLN A 100 0.19 17.21 -12.76
N ASP A 101 0.28 17.91 -11.64
CA ASP A 101 -0.84 18.11 -10.74
C ASP A 101 -1.75 19.26 -11.18
N PRO A 102 -2.93 19.45 -10.54
CA PRO A 102 -3.86 20.53 -10.89
C PRO A 102 -3.32 21.94 -10.66
N MET A 103 -2.32 22.10 -9.83
CA MET A 103 -1.67 23.40 -9.56
C MET A 103 -0.60 23.72 -10.61
N GLY A 104 -0.34 22.80 -11.54
CA GLY A 104 0.64 22.93 -12.61
C GLY A 104 2.04 22.46 -12.24
N ALA A 105 2.25 21.92 -11.02
CA ALA A 105 3.53 21.35 -10.64
C ALA A 105 3.80 20.09 -11.45
N VAL A 106 5.01 20.03 -12.04
CA VAL A 106 5.43 18.94 -12.93
C VAL A 106 6.50 18.10 -12.25
N THR A 107 6.30 16.78 -12.25
CA THR A 107 7.31 15.80 -11.83
C THR A 107 7.76 14.98 -13.02
N ALA A 108 9.07 14.92 -13.27
CA ALA A 108 9.65 14.10 -14.31
C ALA A 108 10.43 12.90 -13.74
N TYR A 109 10.42 11.79 -14.46
CA TYR A 109 11.01 10.51 -14.06
C TYR A 109 12.02 10.04 -15.10
N GLN A 110 13.18 9.56 -14.68
CA GLN A 110 14.19 8.97 -15.54
C GLN A 110 14.48 7.54 -15.13
N TYR A 111 14.73 6.71 -16.12
CA TYR A 111 14.99 5.29 -15.95
C TYR A 111 16.27 4.86 -16.65
N ASP A 112 16.92 3.84 -16.12
CA ASP A 112 18.05 3.19 -16.80
C ASP A 112 17.54 2.19 -17.86
N ASP A 113 18.49 1.58 -18.58
CA ASP A 113 18.20 0.59 -19.63
C ASP A 113 17.52 -0.68 -19.09
N ALA A 114 17.68 -0.98 -17.81
CA ALA A 114 17.00 -2.08 -17.13
C ALA A 114 15.58 -1.71 -16.64
N GLY A 115 15.13 -0.47 -16.87
CA GLY A 115 13.80 0.03 -16.46
C GLY A 115 13.70 0.45 -15.00
N ARG A 116 14.83 0.61 -14.30
CA ARG A 116 14.85 1.05 -12.90
C ARG A 116 14.86 2.57 -12.83
N LEU A 117 14.07 3.17 -11.91
CA LEU A 117 14.07 4.61 -11.68
C LEU A 117 15.45 5.06 -11.19
N VAL A 118 16.10 6.01 -11.90
CA VAL A 118 17.40 6.56 -11.54
C VAL A 118 17.35 8.03 -11.14
N ALA A 119 16.29 8.76 -11.54
CA ALA A 119 16.09 10.13 -11.08
C ALA A 119 14.61 10.54 -11.09
N LEU A 120 14.29 11.41 -10.15
CA LEU A 120 13.00 12.08 -9.96
C LEU A 120 13.27 13.58 -9.90
N PHE A 121 12.57 14.35 -10.72
CA PHE A 121 12.66 15.82 -10.81
C PHE A 121 11.31 16.44 -10.48
N PRO A 122 11.01 16.73 -9.21
CA PRO A 122 9.80 17.48 -8.86
C PRO A 122 9.98 18.95 -9.26
N GLY A 123 8.91 19.57 -9.79
CA GLY A 123 8.98 20.93 -10.34
C GLY A 123 9.40 22.00 -9.33
N ASP A 124 9.00 21.84 -8.08
CA ASP A 124 9.16 22.82 -7.00
C ASP A 124 10.11 22.36 -5.89
N ASP A 125 10.82 21.24 -6.07
CA ASP A 125 11.65 20.63 -5.03
C ASP A 125 12.97 20.09 -5.61
N GLU A 126 13.92 19.72 -4.73
CA GLU A 126 15.21 19.21 -5.15
C GLU A 126 15.09 17.84 -5.83
N PRO A 127 15.83 17.62 -6.93
CA PRO A 127 15.88 16.33 -7.57
C PRO A 127 16.39 15.22 -6.65
N THR A 128 15.81 14.03 -6.82
CA THR A 128 16.27 12.83 -6.13
C THR A 128 16.87 11.86 -7.14
N ALA A 129 18.11 11.41 -6.88
CA ALA A 129 18.80 10.42 -7.69
C ALA A 129 18.95 9.09 -6.94
N TYR A 130 18.89 7.98 -7.67
CA TYR A 130 18.96 6.62 -7.14
C TYR A 130 20.10 5.85 -7.82
N GLU A 131 20.98 5.27 -7.02
CA GLU A 131 21.97 4.29 -7.50
C GLU A 131 21.51 2.89 -7.10
N HIS A 132 21.65 1.95 -8.03
CA HIS A 132 21.23 0.57 -7.81
C HIS A 132 22.44 -0.38 -7.79
N ASP A 133 22.33 -1.42 -6.97
CA ASP A 133 23.23 -2.57 -6.97
C ASP A 133 22.40 -3.85 -6.85
N ASN A 134 22.69 -4.86 -7.69
CA ASN A 134 21.96 -6.13 -7.75
C ASN A 134 20.42 -5.98 -7.83
N GLY A 135 19.93 -4.94 -8.52
CA GLY A 135 18.49 -4.68 -8.67
C GLY A 135 17.85 -3.87 -7.54
N PHE A 136 18.58 -3.58 -6.46
CA PHE A 136 18.08 -2.83 -5.32
C PHE A 136 18.70 -1.43 -5.23
N VAL A 137 17.96 -0.46 -4.69
CA VAL A 137 18.49 0.87 -4.38
C VAL A 137 19.57 0.74 -3.30
N ARG A 138 20.78 1.23 -3.62
CA ARG A 138 21.94 1.30 -2.73
C ARG A 138 22.19 2.71 -2.19
N VAL A 139 21.99 3.72 -3.02
CA VAL A 139 22.19 5.13 -2.64
C VAL A 139 21.00 5.95 -3.11
N VAL A 140 20.55 6.86 -2.25
CA VAL A 140 19.58 7.91 -2.57
C VAL A 140 20.26 9.25 -2.31
N ARG A 141 20.20 10.17 -3.29
CA ARG A 141 20.73 11.54 -3.17
C ARG A 141 19.62 12.54 -3.40
N ARG A 142 19.51 13.54 -2.53
CA ARG A 142 18.64 14.69 -2.71
C ARG A 142 19.42 15.93 -2.27
N GLY A 143 19.80 16.79 -3.21
CA GLY A 143 20.75 17.86 -2.97
C GLY A 143 22.06 17.32 -2.37
N GLU A 144 22.46 17.87 -1.24
CA GLU A 144 23.67 17.44 -0.49
C GLU A 144 23.39 16.20 0.38
N ALA A 145 22.12 15.85 0.63
CA ALA A 145 21.75 14.74 1.50
C ALA A 145 21.94 13.39 0.79
N VAL A 146 22.63 12.47 1.45
CA VAL A 146 22.97 11.15 0.90
C VAL A 146 22.59 10.06 1.90
N TRP A 147 21.68 9.17 1.52
CA TRP A 147 21.35 7.95 2.25
C TRP A 147 22.00 6.75 1.57
N LYS A 148 22.55 5.82 2.36
CA LYS A 148 23.18 4.58 1.87
C LYS A 148 22.48 3.38 2.49
N TYR A 149 22.35 2.30 1.71
CA TYR A 149 21.69 1.07 2.11
C TYR A 149 22.62 -0.13 1.78
N GLU A 150 22.91 -0.93 2.78
CA GLU A 150 23.57 -2.23 2.62
C GLU A 150 22.53 -3.32 2.78
N ARG A 151 22.68 -4.39 1.98
CA ARG A 151 21.69 -5.49 1.96
C ARG A 151 22.36 -6.84 2.09
N ASN A 152 21.61 -7.83 2.59
CA ASN A 152 22.02 -9.22 2.55
C ASN A 152 21.73 -9.84 1.18
N ASP A 153 22.11 -11.12 0.99
CA ASP A 153 21.90 -11.84 -0.27
C ASP A 153 20.42 -12.05 -0.63
N GLN A 154 19.49 -11.87 0.32
CA GLN A 154 18.04 -11.94 0.10
C GLN A 154 17.44 -10.58 -0.31
N GLY A 155 18.22 -9.50 -0.26
CA GLY A 155 17.80 -8.15 -0.58
C GLY A 155 17.26 -7.35 0.61
N ASP A 156 17.27 -7.90 1.83
CA ASP A 156 16.87 -7.18 3.02
C ASP A 156 17.92 -6.15 3.43
N VAL A 157 17.49 -4.96 3.84
CA VAL A 157 18.38 -3.91 4.32
C VAL A 157 18.97 -4.31 5.67
N ILE A 158 20.30 -4.50 5.74
CA ILE A 158 21.01 -4.81 6.98
C ILE A 158 21.64 -3.58 7.63
N ARG A 159 21.88 -2.51 6.85
CA ARG A 159 22.33 -1.19 7.35
C ARG A 159 21.76 -0.06 6.51
N LYS A 160 21.29 0.99 7.17
CA LYS A 160 20.96 2.28 6.59
C LYS A 160 21.84 3.34 7.21
N THR A 161 22.53 4.15 6.39
CA THR A 161 23.29 5.33 6.82
C THR A 161 22.56 6.59 6.36
N ASP A 162 22.31 7.52 7.25
CA ASP A 162 21.68 8.80 6.97
C ASP A 162 22.69 9.85 6.46
N PRO A 163 22.23 11.05 6.02
CA PRO A 163 23.14 12.10 5.53
C PRO A 163 24.14 12.61 6.55
N ASP A 164 23.85 12.51 7.85
CA ASP A 164 24.74 12.91 8.93
C ASP A 164 25.79 11.85 9.28
N GLY A 165 25.72 10.69 8.59
CA GLY A 165 26.64 9.57 8.79
C GLY A 165 26.21 8.60 9.90
N ASN A 166 25.05 8.81 10.51
CA ASN A 166 24.53 7.89 11.51
C ASN A 166 24.02 6.62 10.86
N SER A 167 24.30 5.47 11.47
CA SER A 167 23.87 4.17 10.94
C SER A 167 22.85 3.49 11.84
N THR A 168 21.85 2.88 11.21
CA THR A 168 20.89 1.97 11.84
C THR A 168 21.11 0.58 11.25
N ASP A 169 21.30 -0.42 12.09
CA ASP A 169 21.51 -1.82 11.69
C ASP A 169 20.24 -2.64 11.91
N TYR A 170 20.03 -3.64 11.04
CA TYR A 170 18.85 -4.50 11.04
C TYR A 170 19.26 -5.95 11.00
N SER A 171 18.54 -6.81 11.71
CA SER A 171 18.70 -8.27 11.63
C SER A 171 17.38 -8.96 11.32
N TYR A 172 17.48 -10.12 10.68
CA TYR A 172 16.35 -10.91 10.24
C TYR A 172 16.55 -12.38 10.62
N ASN A 173 15.46 -13.09 10.81
CA ASN A 173 15.51 -14.55 10.94
C ASN A 173 15.57 -15.23 9.55
N LYS A 174 15.62 -16.55 9.54
CA LYS A 174 15.69 -17.35 8.29
C LYS A 174 14.44 -17.22 7.40
N GLN A 175 13.33 -16.76 7.95
CA GLN A 175 12.09 -16.50 7.24
C GLN A 175 11.99 -15.06 6.68
N GLY A 176 13.04 -14.23 6.86
CA GLY A 176 13.06 -12.84 6.40
C GLY A 176 12.30 -11.87 7.35
N GLN A 177 11.94 -12.29 8.55
CA GLN A 177 11.25 -11.43 9.50
C GLN A 177 12.28 -10.64 10.32
N LEU A 178 12.02 -9.34 10.51
CA LEU A 178 12.85 -8.44 11.30
C LEU A 178 12.92 -8.92 12.77
N THR A 179 14.12 -9.12 13.28
CA THR A 179 14.36 -9.55 14.67
C THR A 179 15.04 -8.50 15.52
N GLY A 180 15.67 -7.50 14.90
CA GLY A 180 16.33 -6.43 15.64
C GLY A 180 16.59 -5.19 14.81
N VAL A 181 16.54 -4.03 15.48
CA VAL A 181 16.97 -2.72 14.95
C VAL A 181 17.90 -2.10 16.00
N TRP A 182 19.10 -1.71 15.61
CA TRP A 182 20.07 -1.01 16.44
C TRP A 182 20.23 0.41 15.94
N TYR A 183 19.91 1.35 16.80
CA TYR A 183 19.93 2.78 16.48
C TYR A 183 21.31 3.39 16.75
N PRO A 184 21.61 4.59 16.19
CA PRO A 184 22.88 5.29 16.37
C PRO A 184 23.21 5.63 17.83
N ASP A 185 22.21 5.78 18.68
CA ASP A 185 22.33 6.06 20.11
C ASP A 185 22.60 4.79 20.96
N SER A 186 22.86 3.66 20.31
CA SER A 186 23.07 2.34 20.91
C SER A 186 21.80 1.72 21.54
N SER A 187 20.65 2.35 21.41
CA SER A 187 19.38 1.72 21.78
C SER A 187 19.03 0.63 20.78
N CYS A 188 18.23 -0.34 21.20
CA CYS A 188 17.81 -1.42 20.30
C CYS A 188 16.32 -1.76 20.46
N HIS A 189 15.71 -2.12 19.34
CA HIS A 189 14.37 -2.66 19.25
C HIS A 189 14.47 -4.13 18.86
N ARG A 190 13.91 -5.05 19.63
CA ARG A 190 13.94 -6.49 19.35
C ARG A 190 12.56 -7.06 19.17
N LEU A 191 12.43 -8.00 18.23
CA LEU A 191 11.17 -8.66 17.90
C LEU A 191 11.36 -10.17 17.95
N VAL A 192 10.42 -10.86 18.60
CA VAL A 192 10.39 -12.31 18.73
C VAL A 192 9.17 -12.85 18.01
N TRP A 193 9.39 -13.82 17.14
CA TRP A 193 8.36 -14.41 16.27
C TRP A 193 8.19 -15.90 16.59
N ASN A 194 6.98 -16.42 16.42
CA ASN A 194 6.77 -17.86 16.45
C ASN A 194 7.01 -18.49 15.05
N GLU A 195 6.95 -19.80 14.98
CA GLU A 195 7.13 -20.56 13.73
C GLU A 195 6.06 -20.28 12.66
N ARG A 196 4.91 -19.74 13.05
CA ARG A 196 3.81 -19.34 12.16
C ARG A 196 3.94 -17.91 11.63
N GLY A 197 5.01 -17.18 11.98
CA GLY A 197 5.24 -15.83 11.55
C GLY A 197 4.47 -14.75 12.34
N GLN A 198 4.02 -15.05 13.54
CA GLN A 198 3.29 -14.12 14.40
C GLN A 198 4.23 -13.53 15.44
N LEU A 199 4.15 -12.22 15.65
CA LEU A 199 4.94 -11.50 16.65
C LEU A 199 4.49 -11.88 18.06
N LEU A 200 5.40 -12.41 18.87
CA LEU A 200 5.13 -12.80 20.26
C LEU A 200 5.56 -11.73 21.26
N GLU A 201 6.67 -11.07 21.00
CA GLU A 201 7.25 -10.09 21.91
C GLU A 201 7.95 -8.98 21.13
N GLU A 202 7.85 -7.76 21.64
CA GLU A 202 8.48 -6.55 21.12
C GLU A 202 9.16 -5.85 22.30
N GLN A 203 10.49 -5.81 22.31
CA GLN A 203 11.28 -5.04 23.25
C GLN A 203 11.59 -3.68 22.65
N LEU A 204 11.04 -2.63 23.24
CA LEU A 204 11.21 -1.26 22.78
C LEU A 204 12.61 -0.69 23.12
N PRO A 205 13.10 0.32 22.39
CA PRO A 205 14.42 0.92 22.62
C PRO A 205 14.64 1.43 24.05
N HIS A 206 13.58 1.89 24.71
CA HIS A 206 13.61 2.38 26.10
C HIS A 206 13.43 1.28 27.16
N GLY A 207 13.42 0.00 26.75
CA GLY A 207 13.38 -1.17 27.64
C GLY A 207 11.98 -1.71 27.95
N GLY A 208 10.90 -1.04 27.51
CA GLY A 208 9.52 -1.55 27.64
C GLY A 208 9.31 -2.81 26.80
N ILE A 209 8.48 -3.73 27.28
CA ILE A 209 8.18 -4.98 26.57
C ILE A 209 6.69 -5.10 26.34
N LYS A 210 6.29 -5.31 25.06
CA LYS A 210 4.94 -5.68 24.66
C LYS A 210 4.87 -7.15 24.34
N ARG A 211 3.74 -7.82 24.65
CA ARG A 211 3.53 -9.24 24.38
C ARG A 211 2.22 -9.47 23.67
N TYR A 212 2.21 -10.48 22.78
CA TYR A 212 1.07 -10.82 21.95
C TYR A 212 0.77 -12.30 22.08
N ARG A 213 -0.50 -12.67 22.16
CA ARG A 213 -0.96 -14.05 22.21
C ARG A 213 -2.00 -14.30 21.13
N TYR A 214 -1.95 -15.51 20.59
CA TYR A 214 -2.80 -15.94 19.48
C TYR A 214 -3.47 -17.27 19.81
N ASP A 215 -4.63 -17.51 19.21
CA ASP A 215 -5.28 -18.82 19.24
C ASP A 215 -4.71 -19.76 18.16
N ASP A 216 -5.23 -20.99 18.13
CA ASP A 216 -4.79 -22.02 17.16
C ASP A 216 -5.12 -21.65 15.71
N LEU A 217 -6.09 -20.77 15.49
CA LEU A 217 -6.46 -20.24 14.17
C LEU A 217 -5.61 -19.02 13.76
N GLY A 218 -4.70 -18.57 14.62
CA GLY A 218 -3.81 -17.46 14.35
C GLY A 218 -4.40 -16.07 14.65
N ARG A 219 -5.55 -16.00 15.30
CA ARG A 219 -6.19 -14.73 15.67
C ARG A 219 -5.60 -14.22 16.98
N GLN A 220 -5.34 -12.93 17.08
CA GLN A 220 -4.82 -12.34 18.32
C GLN A 220 -5.91 -12.40 19.41
N ILE A 221 -5.59 -13.03 20.55
CA ILE A 221 -6.48 -13.16 21.70
C ILE A 221 -6.09 -12.28 22.86
N ALA A 222 -4.84 -11.81 22.93
CA ALA A 222 -4.43 -10.84 23.93
C ALA A 222 -3.23 -10.01 23.46
N ARG A 223 -3.14 -8.81 24.00
CA ARG A 223 -1.96 -7.92 23.91
C ARG A 223 -1.68 -7.36 25.30
N GLU A 224 -0.42 -7.35 25.70
CA GLU A 224 0.08 -6.65 26.88
C GLU A 224 0.98 -5.51 26.42
N ASP A 225 0.78 -4.32 26.94
CA ASP A 225 1.63 -3.16 26.68
C ASP A 225 2.86 -3.14 27.61
N GLU A 226 3.74 -2.14 27.41
CA GLU A 226 4.98 -1.96 28.17
C GLU A 226 4.77 -1.65 29.65
N HIS A 227 3.57 -1.37 30.08
CA HIS A 227 3.17 -1.12 31.48
C HIS A 227 2.46 -2.32 32.09
N GLY A 228 2.31 -3.43 31.33
CA GLY A 228 1.60 -4.64 31.78
C GLY A 228 0.08 -4.57 31.63
N ALA A 229 -0.44 -3.50 31.00
CA ALA A 229 -1.87 -3.36 30.78
C ALA A 229 -2.33 -4.28 29.63
N GLN A 230 -3.36 -5.10 29.90
CA GLN A 230 -3.81 -6.11 28.94
C GLN A 230 -5.08 -5.69 28.21
N THR A 231 -5.09 -5.95 26.90
CA THR A 231 -6.29 -5.94 26.05
C THR A 231 -6.59 -7.36 25.63
N VAL A 232 -7.83 -7.81 25.77
CA VAL A 232 -8.27 -9.17 25.41
C VAL A 232 -9.29 -9.11 24.29
N TYR A 233 -9.18 -10.03 23.33
CA TYR A 233 -10.02 -10.14 22.15
C TYR A 233 -10.75 -11.48 22.15
N GLU A 234 -12.08 -11.48 21.98
CA GLU A 234 -12.88 -12.68 21.85
C GLU A 234 -13.49 -12.76 20.44
N TRP A 235 -13.41 -13.92 19.84
CA TRP A 235 -13.82 -14.16 18.45
C TRP A 235 -14.91 -15.23 18.40
N ASP A 236 -15.87 -15.09 17.48
CA ASP A 236 -16.80 -16.16 17.18
C ASP A 236 -16.18 -17.24 16.29
N SER A 237 -16.95 -18.31 16.04
CA SER A 237 -16.50 -19.46 15.23
C SER A 237 -16.25 -19.11 13.76
N VAL A 238 -16.77 -18.00 13.25
CA VAL A 238 -16.59 -17.53 11.87
C VAL A 238 -15.55 -16.41 11.75
N GLY A 239 -14.81 -16.09 12.84
CA GLY A 239 -13.71 -15.15 12.82
C GLY A 239 -14.09 -13.69 13.00
N ARG A 240 -15.29 -13.39 13.53
CA ARG A 240 -15.69 -12.01 13.86
C ARG A 240 -15.35 -11.70 15.31
N LEU A 241 -14.80 -10.49 15.55
CA LEU A 241 -14.57 -9.99 16.91
C LEU A 241 -15.93 -9.73 17.60
N ILE A 242 -16.19 -10.43 18.71
CA ILE A 242 -17.43 -10.33 19.46
C ILE A 242 -17.27 -9.58 20.78
N ARG A 243 -16.05 -9.47 21.30
CA ARG A 243 -15.77 -8.75 22.53
C ARG A 243 -14.35 -8.21 22.55
N LEU A 244 -14.21 -6.99 23.07
CA LEU A 244 -12.93 -6.33 23.34
C LEU A 244 -12.94 -5.89 24.81
N VAL A 245 -12.00 -6.39 25.60
CA VAL A 245 -11.80 -5.97 26.99
C VAL A 245 -10.57 -5.11 27.07
N LEU A 246 -10.75 -3.86 27.44
CA LEU A 246 -9.68 -2.88 27.61
C LEU A 246 -9.06 -2.95 29.01
N PRO A 247 -7.83 -2.45 29.21
CA PRO A 247 -7.23 -2.28 30.52
C PRO A 247 -8.18 -1.49 31.46
N GLY A 248 -8.38 -1.99 32.69
CA GLY A 248 -9.32 -1.38 33.64
C GLY A 248 -10.76 -1.90 33.58
N GLY A 249 -11.04 -2.90 32.72
CA GLY A 249 -12.31 -3.64 32.72
C GLY A 249 -13.46 -2.97 31.99
N SER A 250 -13.24 -1.90 31.23
CA SER A 250 -14.25 -1.37 30.30
C SER A 250 -14.37 -2.26 29.06
N CYS A 251 -15.61 -2.64 28.70
CA CYS A 251 -15.94 -3.42 27.51
C CYS A 251 -16.53 -2.53 26.44
#